data_c568b666eedae58bc8ec4f275f337d50
#
_entry.id   c568b666eedae58bc8ec4f275f337d50
#
_cell.length_a   1.000
_cell.length_b   1.000
_cell.length_c   1.000
_cell.angle_alpha   90.00
_cell.angle_beta   90.00
_cell.angle_gamma   90.00
#
_symmetry.space_group_name_H-M   'P 1'
#
loop_
_entity.id
_entity.type
_entity.pdbx_description
1 polymer ?
#
loop_
_entity_poly.entity_id
_entity_poly.type
_entity_poly.pdbx_seq_one_letter_code
_entity_poly.pdbx_strand_id
1 'polypeptide(L)'
;MIEIRQILQDLGMEILSMKEAGVDIDIVEDGKSFEEDAMIKASAIAELPEVRAMDAIVLADDSGLEIDYLNKEPGIYSARYAGTNTSYDIKNSLLLSRMKGVPDKQRTARFVCAVAAVFPNGDKEVVRGTMEGCIGYEIAGANGFGYDPIFFLPEYGCTSAELAPEKKNELSHRGEALRMMRQIMEKKL
;
A
#
# COMPACT_ATOMS: atom_id res chain seq x y z
N MET A 1 -6.52 7.80 -4.78
CA MET A 1 -7.92 8.31 -4.69
C MET A 1 -8.89 7.60 -5.63
N ILE A 2 -8.59 7.39 -6.92
CA ILE A 2 -9.53 6.75 -7.88
C ILE A 2 -9.99 5.38 -7.39
N GLU A 3 -9.07 4.49 -7.05
CA GLU A 3 -9.35 3.13 -6.56
C GLU A 3 -10.16 3.15 -5.25
N ILE A 4 -9.81 4.03 -4.31
CA ILE A 4 -10.54 4.18 -3.04
C ILE A 4 -12.00 4.57 -3.31
N ARG A 5 -12.23 5.57 -4.16
CA ARG A 5 -13.57 6.01 -4.53
C ARG A 5 -14.38 4.92 -5.21
N GLN A 6 -13.76 4.15 -6.12
CA GLN A 6 -14.42 3.03 -6.80
C GLN A 6 -14.86 1.93 -5.84
N ILE A 7 -14.02 1.57 -4.86
CA ILE A 7 -14.31 0.49 -3.91
C ILE A 7 -15.34 0.91 -2.87
N LEU A 8 -15.33 2.17 -2.44
CA LEU A 8 -16.17 2.67 -1.35
C LEU A 8 -17.41 3.44 -1.82
N GLN A 9 -17.62 3.63 -3.14
CA GLN A 9 -18.69 4.46 -3.71
C GLN A 9 -20.10 4.10 -3.23
N ASP A 10 -20.37 2.80 -3.01
CA ASP A 10 -21.70 2.29 -2.67
C ASP A 10 -22.05 2.48 -1.18
N LEU A 11 -21.12 3.00 -0.36
CA LEU A 11 -21.38 3.28 1.05
C LEU A 11 -22.23 4.55 1.27
N GLY A 12 -22.52 5.30 0.19
CA GLY A 12 -23.32 6.52 0.27
C GLY A 12 -22.64 7.68 0.99
N MET A 13 -21.33 7.62 1.17
CA MET A 13 -20.52 8.66 1.81
C MET A 13 -19.74 9.47 0.76
N GLU A 14 -19.53 10.74 1.06
CA GLU A 14 -18.60 11.57 0.31
C GLU A 14 -17.15 11.20 0.68
N ILE A 15 -16.30 10.99 -0.33
CA ILE A 15 -14.92 10.59 -0.13
C ILE A 15 -14.00 11.74 -0.57
N LEU A 16 -13.36 12.37 0.42
CA LEU A 16 -12.44 13.48 0.24
C LEU A 16 -10.99 13.04 0.42
N SER A 17 -10.09 13.58 -0.39
CA SER A 17 -8.66 13.56 -0.07
C SER A 17 -8.35 14.61 1.01
N MET A 18 -7.20 14.51 1.65
CA MET A 18 -6.72 15.53 2.60
C MET A 18 -6.77 16.93 1.99
N LYS A 19 -6.33 17.06 0.74
CA LYS A 19 -6.35 18.34 0.02
C LYS A 19 -7.76 18.90 -0.17
N GLU A 20 -8.73 18.05 -0.56
CA GLU A 20 -10.14 18.45 -0.73
C GLU A 20 -10.78 18.81 0.62
N ALA A 21 -10.36 18.15 1.69
CA ALA A 21 -10.79 18.44 3.07
C ALA A 21 -10.06 19.65 3.68
N GLY A 22 -9.10 20.26 2.97
CA GLY A 22 -8.31 21.38 3.48
C GLY A 22 -7.32 21.00 4.58
N VAL A 23 -6.97 19.71 4.68
CA VAL A 23 -6.02 19.20 5.67
C VAL A 23 -4.61 19.20 5.11
N ASP A 24 -3.71 19.86 5.81
CA ASP A 24 -2.27 19.90 5.51
C ASP A 24 -1.49 19.67 6.82
N ILE A 25 -0.90 18.48 6.92
CA ILE A 25 -0.14 18.05 8.11
C ILE A 25 1.03 17.17 7.70
N ASP A 26 2.19 17.43 8.30
CA ASP A 26 3.34 16.53 8.24
C ASP A 26 3.22 15.49 9.34
N ILE A 27 3.25 14.22 8.96
CA ILE A 27 3.14 13.09 9.88
C ILE A 27 4.45 12.33 9.91
N VAL A 28 5.00 12.15 11.11
CA VAL A 28 6.19 11.31 11.31
C VAL A 28 5.75 9.86 11.38
N GLU A 29 6.20 9.08 10.42
CA GLU A 29 5.98 7.63 10.35
C GLU A 29 7.17 6.92 11.02
N ASP A 30 7.03 6.61 12.31
CA ASP A 30 8.04 5.96 13.13
C ASP A 30 7.59 4.58 13.66
N GLY A 31 6.55 4.02 13.06
CA GLY A 31 6.05 2.68 13.32
C GLY A 31 7.04 1.60 12.89
N LYS A 32 6.80 0.39 13.37
CA LYS A 32 7.62 -0.80 13.11
C LYS A 32 6.95 -1.78 12.13
N SER A 33 5.74 -1.46 11.69
CA SER A 33 4.96 -2.24 10.73
C SER A 33 4.11 -1.31 9.87
N PHE A 34 3.64 -1.82 8.73
CA PHE A 34 2.70 -1.09 7.87
C PHE A 34 1.43 -0.73 8.62
N GLU A 35 0.95 -1.62 9.48
CA GLU A 35 -0.25 -1.41 10.30
C GLU A 35 -0.05 -0.26 11.30
N GLU A 36 1.12 -0.18 11.94
CA GLU A 36 1.45 0.91 12.86
C GLU A 36 1.55 2.24 12.11
N ASP A 37 2.25 2.31 10.97
CA ASP A 37 2.39 3.54 10.18
C ASP A 37 1.04 4.01 9.61
N ALA A 38 0.20 3.09 9.11
CA ALA A 38 -1.16 3.43 8.67
C ALA A 38 -2.00 4.00 9.83
N MET A 39 -1.91 3.39 11.02
CA MET A 39 -2.64 3.84 12.20
C MET A 39 -2.14 5.18 12.75
N ILE A 40 -0.83 5.41 12.73
CA ILE A 40 -0.23 6.70 13.10
C ILE A 40 -0.78 7.79 12.19
N LYS A 41 -0.78 7.57 10.87
CA LYS A 41 -1.34 8.52 9.90
C LYS A 41 -2.82 8.80 10.14
N ALA A 42 -3.64 7.76 10.24
CA ALA A 42 -5.07 7.91 10.44
C ALA A 42 -5.40 8.64 11.76
N SER A 43 -4.69 8.28 12.85
CA SER A 43 -4.90 8.90 14.15
C SER A 43 -4.49 10.37 14.17
N ALA A 44 -3.33 10.72 13.61
CA ALA A 44 -2.87 12.10 13.55
C ALA A 44 -3.85 13.01 12.81
N ILE A 45 -4.41 12.54 11.70
CA ILE A 45 -5.42 13.28 10.92
C ILE A 45 -6.73 13.39 11.71
N ALA A 46 -7.21 12.30 12.32
CA ALA A 46 -8.46 12.27 13.07
C ALA A 46 -8.46 13.18 14.32
N GLU A 47 -7.28 13.47 14.86
CA GLU A 47 -7.12 14.34 16.03
C GLU A 47 -7.22 15.84 15.70
N LEU A 48 -7.15 16.22 14.43
CA LEU A 48 -7.26 17.62 14.01
C LEU A 48 -8.67 18.18 14.31
N PRO A 49 -8.78 19.38 14.89
CA PRO A 49 -10.07 19.96 15.26
C PRO A 49 -11.04 20.09 14.07
N GLU A 50 -10.52 20.47 12.90
CA GLU A 50 -11.28 20.58 11.66
C GLU A 50 -11.84 19.24 11.19
N VAL A 51 -11.08 18.14 11.33
CA VAL A 51 -11.50 16.78 10.96
C VAL A 51 -12.54 16.25 11.95
N ARG A 52 -12.33 16.47 13.24
CA ARG A 52 -13.32 16.12 14.28
C ARG A 52 -14.66 16.82 14.06
N ALA A 53 -14.63 18.08 13.60
CA ALA A 53 -15.85 18.85 13.31
C ALA A 53 -16.62 18.32 12.10
N MET A 54 -15.97 17.54 11.20
CA MET A 54 -16.63 16.92 10.04
C MET A 54 -17.41 15.65 10.39
N ASP A 55 -17.23 15.09 11.58
CA ASP A 55 -17.79 13.78 11.98
C ASP A 55 -17.44 12.66 10.96
N ALA A 56 -16.22 12.70 10.45
CA ALA A 56 -15.75 11.88 9.33
C ALA A 56 -15.03 10.62 9.80
N ILE A 57 -15.11 9.55 8.98
CA ILE A 57 -14.21 8.41 9.10
C ILE A 57 -12.90 8.78 8.41
N VAL A 58 -11.79 8.66 9.12
CA VAL A 58 -10.45 8.91 8.55
C VAL A 58 -9.84 7.59 8.13
N LEU A 59 -9.43 7.49 6.86
CA LEU A 59 -8.70 6.37 6.31
C LEU A 59 -7.27 6.78 5.98
N ALA A 60 -6.32 5.94 6.33
CA ALA A 60 -4.94 6.06 5.86
C ALA A 60 -4.37 4.69 5.49
N ASP A 61 -3.47 4.67 4.52
CA ASP A 61 -2.78 3.45 4.13
C ASP A 61 -1.27 3.59 4.22
N ASP A 62 -0.62 2.45 4.42
CA ASP A 62 0.81 2.28 4.24
C ASP A 62 1.09 1.02 3.44
N SER A 63 2.03 1.10 2.49
CA SER A 63 2.26 0.05 1.52
C SER A 63 3.74 -0.12 1.20
N GLY A 64 4.14 -1.34 0.88
CA GLY A 64 5.49 -1.63 0.44
C GLY A 64 5.70 -3.04 -0.07
N LEU A 65 6.96 -3.33 -0.38
CA LEU A 65 7.43 -4.62 -0.86
C LEU A 65 8.21 -5.34 0.25
N GLU A 66 7.85 -6.57 0.52
CA GLU A 66 8.61 -7.47 1.38
C GLU A 66 9.26 -8.58 0.55
N ILE A 67 10.58 -8.77 0.68
CA ILE A 67 11.34 -9.83 0.02
C ILE A 67 11.85 -10.80 1.09
N ASP A 68 11.45 -12.06 1.02
CA ASP A 68 11.76 -13.03 2.08
C ASP A 68 13.27 -13.26 2.25
N TYR A 69 14.02 -13.40 1.15
CA TYR A 69 15.46 -13.57 1.19
C TYR A 69 16.22 -12.39 1.81
N LEU A 70 15.67 -11.21 1.72
CA LEU A 70 16.24 -9.98 2.27
C LEU A 70 15.65 -9.62 3.64
N ASN A 71 15.16 -10.60 4.40
CA ASN A 71 14.56 -10.39 5.73
C ASN A 71 13.44 -9.34 5.72
N LYS A 72 12.58 -9.41 4.71
CA LYS A 72 11.46 -8.49 4.48
C LYS A 72 11.84 -7.07 4.03
N GLU A 73 13.13 -6.81 3.75
CA GLU A 73 13.48 -5.55 3.10
C GLU A 73 12.91 -5.47 1.67
N PRO A 74 12.57 -4.27 1.17
CA PRO A 74 12.63 -2.96 1.81
C PRO A 74 11.56 -2.69 2.88
N GLY A 75 10.46 -3.46 2.93
CA GLY A 75 9.42 -3.38 3.95
C GLY A 75 8.84 -1.95 4.10
N ILE A 76 8.69 -1.47 5.32
CA ILE A 76 8.19 -0.11 5.61
C ILE A 76 9.09 1.00 5.05
N TYR A 77 10.31 0.68 4.64
CA TYR A 77 11.22 1.61 4.00
C TYR A 77 11.10 1.65 2.47
N SER A 78 10.10 1.00 1.89
CA SER A 78 9.93 0.86 0.43
C SER A 78 9.99 2.20 -0.31
N ALA A 79 9.30 3.23 0.17
CA ALA A 79 9.29 4.54 -0.48
C ALA A 79 10.64 5.26 -0.39
N ARG A 80 11.37 5.08 0.71
CA ARG A 80 12.66 5.74 0.99
C ARG A 80 13.88 4.83 0.85
N TYR A 81 13.71 3.61 0.34
CA TYR A 81 14.80 2.66 0.09
C TYR A 81 15.85 3.27 -0.82
N ALA A 82 17.13 3.11 -0.45
CA ALA A 82 18.27 3.73 -1.15
C ALA A 82 18.22 5.28 -1.23
N GLY A 83 17.37 5.93 -0.43
CA GLY A 83 17.22 7.38 -0.35
C GLY A 83 15.88 7.90 -0.86
N THR A 84 15.38 8.95 -0.26
CA THR A 84 14.05 9.52 -0.51
C THR A 84 13.89 10.02 -1.96
N ASN A 85 14.96 10.57 -2.55
CA ASN A 85 14.95 11.12 -3.90
C ASN A 85 15.50 10.17 -4.97
N THR A 86 15.70 8.89 -4.62
CA THR A 86 16.22 7.89 -5.54
C THR A 86 15.11 7.38 -6.45
N SER A 87 15.37 7.32 -7.76
CA SER A 87 14.41 6.79 -8.74
C SER A 87 14.13 5.30 -8.51
N TYR A 88 12.94 4.84 -8.90
CA TYR A 88 12.60 3.43 -8.83
C TYR A 88 13.44 2.54 -9.76
N ASP A 89 13.96 3.07 -10.86
CA ASP A 89 14.89 2.33 -11.73
C ASP A 89 16.16 1.95 -10.96
N ILE A 90 16.69 2.87 -10.17
CA ILE A 90 17.85 2.62 -9.31
C ILE A 90 17.49 1.64 -8.18
N LYS A 91 16.36 1.84 -7.51
CA LYS A 91 15.88 0.96 -6.44
C LYS A 91 15.68 -0.48 -6.94
N ASN A 92 15.03 -0.63 -8.09
CA ASN A 92 14.79 -1.92 -8.74
C ASN A 92 16.11 -2.61 -9.13
N SER A 93 17.02 -1.87 -9.75
CA SER A 93 18.34 -2.38 -10.12
C SER A 93 19.17 -2.82 -8.91
N LEU A 94 19.10 -2.08 -7.81
CA LEU A 94 19.77 -2.43 -6.57
C LEU A 94 19.21 -3.71 -5.96
N LEU A 95 17.87 -3.86 -5.90
CA LEU A 95 17.24 -5.08 -5.39
C LEU A 95 17.56 -6.29 -6.26
N LEU A 96 17.52 -6.16 -7.60
CA LEU A 96 17.93 -7.23 -8.51
C LEU A 96 19.40 -7.63 -8.29
N SER A 97 20.29 -6.67 -8.08
CA SER A 97 21.69 -6.93 -7.75
C SER A 97 21.85 -7.72 -6.45
N ARG A 98 21.12 -7.37 -5.41
CA ARG A 98 21.11 -8.10 -4.12
C ARG A 98 20.50 -9.51 -4.25
N MET A 99 19.65 -9.73 -5.23
CA MET A 99 19.02 -11.01 -5.52
C MET A 99 19.79 -11.87 -6.52
N LYS A 100 20.98 -11.40 -6.96
CA LYS A 100 21.82 -12.14 -7.92
C LYS A 100 22.27 -13.48 -7.34
N GLY A 101 22.06 -14.57 -8.10
CA GLY A 101 22.42 -15.92 -7.69
C GLY A 101 21.48 -16.56 -6.67
N VAL A 102 20.43 -15.86 -6.23
CA VAL A 102 19.40 -16.44 -5.33
C VAL A 102 18.53 -17.41 -6.12
N PRO A 103 18.36 -18.67 -5.68
CA PRO A 103 17.53 -19.65 -6.37
C PRO A 103 16.04 -19.26 -6.38
N ASP A 104 15.29 -19.70 -7.40
CA ASP A 104 13.88 -19.39 -7.60
C ASP A 104 13.03 -19.59 -6.33
N LYS A 105 13.22 -20.70 -5.65
CA LYS A 105 12.47 -21.05 -4.43
C LYS A 105 12.68 -20.07 -3.26
N GLN A 106 13.72 -19.26 -3.30
CA GLN A 106 14.06 -18.29 -2.28
C GLN A 106 13.79 -16.84 -2.72
N ARG A 107 13.16 -16.65 -3.88
CA ARG A 107 12.85 -15.32 -4.43
C ARG A 107 11.45 -14.84 -4.07
N THR A 108 10.75 -15.53 -3.17
CA THR A 108 9.39 -15.17 -2.76
C THR A 108 9.34 -13.77 -2.17
N ALA A 109 8.31 -13.05 -2.55
CA ALA A 109 8.06 -11.68 -2.13
C ALA A 109 6.57 -11.38 -2.12
N ARG A 110 6.17 -10.30 -1.48
CA ARG A 110 4.80 -9.80 -1.53
C ARG A 110 4.75 -8.28 -1.52
N PHE A 111 3.77 -7.73 -2.20
CA PHE A 111 3.31 -6.40 -1.88
C PHE A 111 2.35 -6.45 -0.70
N VAL A 112 2.47 -5.46 0.18
CA VAL A 112 1.64 -5.29 1.37
C VAL A 112 0.97 -3.93 1.33
N CYS A 113 -0.30 -3.88 1.72
CA CYS A 113 -0.99 -2.64 2.05
C CYS A 113 -1.74 -2.82 3.37
N ALA A 114 -1.43 -1.99 4.35
CA ALA A 114 -2.24 -1.83 5.54
C ALA A 114 -3.16 -0.62 5.36
N VAL A 115 -4.45 -0.78 5.67
CA VAL A 115 -5.43 0.32 5.68
C VAL A 115 -5.95 0.44 7.10
N ALA A 116 -5.77 1.62 7.69
CA ALA A 116 -6.29 1.96 9.01
C ALA A 116 -7.50 2.89 8.89
N ALA A 117 -8.47 2.74 9.78
CA ALA A 117 -9.63 3.59 9.92
C ALA A 117 -9.75 4.10 11.35
N VAL A 118 -10.03 5.39 11.50
CA VAL A 118 -10.46 5.99 12.76
C VAL A 118 -11.87 6.54 12.57
N PHE A 119 -12.80 6.04 13.37
CA PHE A 119 -14.22 6.38 13.32
C PHE A 119 -14.50 7.60 14.22
N PRO A 120 -15.59 8.35 13.98
CA PRO A 120 -15.97 9.51 14.78
C PRO A 120 -16.16 9.21 16.27
N ASN A 121 -16.63 8.01 16.61
CA ASN A 121 -16.78 7.54 17.98
C ASN A 121 -15.45 7.16 18.68
N GLY A 122 -14.32 7.26 17.98
CA GLY A 122 -13.00 6.92 18.47
C GLY A 122 -12.58 5.46 18.25
N ASP A 123 -13.45 4.62 17.69
CA ASP A 123 -13.09 3.25 17.31
C ASP A 123 -11.98 3.27 16.25
N LYS A 124 -11.09 2.29 16.33
CA LYS A 124 -9.96 2.13 15.41
C LYS A 124 -9.95 0.73 14.85
N GLU A 125 -9.74 0.63 13.54
CA GLU A 125 -9.63 -0.64 12.83
C GLU A 125 -8.42 -0.60 11.90
N VAL A 126 -7.79 -1.73 11.68
CA VAL A 126 -6.71 -1.88 10.70
C VAL A 126 -6.82 -3.24 10.02
N VAL A 127 -6.58 -3.25 8.72
CA VAL A 127 -6.57 -4.47 7.90
C VAL A 127 -5.30 -4.51 7.07
N ARG A 128 -4.90 -5.71 6.66
CA ARG A 128 -3.74 -5.95 5.80
C ARG A 128 -4.15 -6.76 4.58
N GLY A 129 -3.92 -6.22 3.39
CA GLY A 129 -3.99 -6.93 2.12
C GLY A 129 -2.61 -7.26 1.59
N THR A 130 -2.48 -8.37 0.86
CA THR A 130 -1.22 -8.80 0.25
C THR A 130 -1.42 -9.22 -1.20
N MET A 131 -0.38 -9.09 -2.00
CA MET A 131 -0.28 -9.71 -3.30
C MET A 131 1.01 -10.53 -3.34
N GLU A 132 0.89 -11.85 -3.35
CA GLU A 132 2.02 -12.76 -3.34
C GLU A 132 2.64 -12.91 -4.74
N GLY A 133 3.96 -13.05 -4.78
CA GLY A 133 4.73 -13.23 -6.00
C GLY A 133 6.18 -13.56 -5.72
N CYS A 134 7.05 -13.21 -6.63
CA CYS A 134 8.49 -13.34 -6.45
C CYS A 134 9.25 -12.22 -7.17
N ILE A 135 10.52 -12.07 -6.83
CA ILE A 135 11.39 -11.13 -7.54
C ILE A 135 11.88 -11.79 -8.83
N GLY A 136 11.63 -11.14 -9.96
CA GLY A 136 12.12 -11.53 -11.26
C GLY A 136 13.64 -11.38 -11.41
N TYR A 137 14.15 -11.63 -12.61
CA TYR A 137 15.58 -11.55 -12.91
C TYR A 137 15.98 -10.25 -13.60
N GLU A 138 15.02 -9.57 -14.18
CA GLU A 138 15.21 -8.34 -14.95
C GLU A 138 14.03 -7.38 -14.76
N ILE A 139 14.22 -6.13 -15.15
CA ILE A 139 13.16 -5.12 -15.23
C ILE A 139 12.33 -5.40 -16.46
N ALA A 140 11.01 -5.63 -16.31
CA ALA A 140 10.09 -5.88 -17.40
C ALA A 140 8.75 -5.17 -17.19
N GLY A 141 8.17 -4.66 -18.28
CA GLY A 141 6.91 -3.93 -18.27
C GLY A 141 7.06 -2.43 -17.96
N ALA A 142 5.98 -1.69 -18.25
CA ALA A 142 5.95 -0.24 -18.11
C ALA A 142 4.69 0.28 -17.42
N ASN A 143 3.76 -0.62 -17.06
CA ASN A 143 2.55 -0.27 -16.33
C ASN A 143 2.83 -0.20 -14.83
N GLY A 144 1.93 0.48 -14.11
CA GLY A 144 2.05 0.60 -12.66
C GLY A 144 3.11 1.58 -12.21
N PHE A 145 3.70 1.34 -11.05
CA PHE A 145 4.71 2.20 -10.44
C PHE A 145 5.59 1.40 -9.45
N GLY A 146 6.64 2.03 -8.97
CA GLY A 146 7.43 1.47 -7.89
C GLY A 146 8.21 0.22 -8.28
N TYR A 147 7.99 -0.86 -7.58
CA TYR A 147 8.68 -2.14 -7.76
C TYR A 147 7.95 -3.11 -8.72
N ASP A 148 6.86 -2.69 -9.34
CA ASP A 148 6.10 -3.51 -10.29
C ASP A 148 6.97 -4.15 -11.39
N PRO A 149 7.98 -3.47 -11.98
CA PRO A 149 8.80 -4.04 -13.05
C PRO A 149 9.69 -5.22 -12.63
N ILE A 150 9.89 -5.45 -11.34
CA ILE A 150 10.67 -6.59 -10.83
C ILE A 150 9.83 -7.60 -10.05
N PHE A 151 8.54 -7.32 -9.87
CA PHE A 151 7.60 -8.18 -9.14
C PHE A 151 6.92 -9.14 -10.09
N PHE A 152 7.40 -10.38 -10.10
CA PHE A 152 6.93 -11.44 -11.00
C PHE A 152 5.77 -12.22 -10.38
N LEU A 153 4.75 -12.47 -11.18
CA LEU A 153 3.56 -13.22 -10.83
C LEU A 153 3.58 -14.59 -11.53
N PRO A 154 3.96 -15.68 -10.84
CA PRO A 154 4.13 -16.99 -11.46
C PRO A 154 2.88 -17.51 -12.16
N GLU A 155 1.69 -17.25 -11.61
CA GLU A 155 0.42 -17.66 -12.19
C GLU A 155 0.13 -17.00 -13.55
N TYR A 156 0.69 -15.81 -13.78
CA TYR A 156 0.49 -15.05 -15.02
C TYR A 156 1.69 -15.11 -15.95
N GLY A 157 2.84 -15.63 -15.48
CA GLY A 157 4.07 -15.72 -16.27
C GLY A 157 4.68 -14.38 -16.67
N CYS A 158 4.38 -13.30 -15.95
CA CYS A 158 4.84 -11.95 -16.24
C CYS A 158 5.00 -11.12 -14.96
N THR A 159 5.61 -9.93 -15.05
CA THR A 159 5.66 -8.99 -13.95
C THR A 159 4.33 -8.24 -13.78
N SER A 160 4.09 -7.68 -12.61
CA SER A 160 2.90 -6.86 -12.37
C SER A 160 2.87 -5.59 -13.24
N ALA A 161 4.04 -5.12 -13.72
CA ALA A 161 4.14 -4.02 -14.69
C ALA A 161 3.79 -4.41 -16.13
N GLU A 162 3.66 -5.69 -16.43
CA GLU A 162 3.22 -6.20 -17.73
C GLU A 162 1.72 -6.50 -17.78
N LEU A 163 1.05 -6.55 -16.62
CA LEU A 163 -0.40 -6.74 -16.58
C LEU A 163 -1.15 -5.50 -17.07
N ALA A 164 -2.32 -5.72 -17.66
CA ALA A 164 -3.27 -4.64 -17.91
C ALA A 164 -3.69 -3.98 -16.56
N PRO A 165 -3.87 -2.66 -16.52
CA PRO A 165 -4.20 -1.93 -15.30
C PRO A 165 -5.41 -2.48 -14.56
N GLU A 166 -6.46 -2.89 -15.28
CA GLU A 166 -7.69 -3.45 -14.72
C GLU A 166 -7.43 -4.76 -13.98
N LYS A 167 -6.62 -5.65 -14.59
CA LYS A 167 -6.26 -6.93 -13.97
C LYS A 167 -5.36 -6.74 -12.76
N LYS A 168 -4.42 -5.82 -12.85
CA LYS A 168 -3.57 -5.47 -11.71
C LYS A 168 -4.39 -4.94 -10.52
N ASN A 169 -5.35 -4.05 -10.77
CA ASN A 169 -6.22 -3.49 -9.72
C ASN A 169 -7.07 -4.57 -9.04
N GLU A 170 -7.56 -5.55 -9.80
CA GLU A 170 -8.30 -6.70 -9.25
C GLU A 170 -7.46 -7.50 -8.25
N LEU A 171 -6.18 -7.70 -8.56
CA LEU A 171 -5.24 -8.52 -7.78
C LEU A 171 -4.51 -7.72 -6.70
N SER A 172 -4.60 -6.40 -6.69
CA SER A 172 -3.73 -5.55 -5.89
C SER A 172 -3.95 -5.73 -4.38
N HIS A 173 -2.85 -5.68 -3.65
CA HIS A 173 -2.81 -5.65 -2.18
C HIS A 173 -3.65 -4.52 -1.59
N ARG A 174 -3.63 -3.33 -2.22
CA ARG A 174 -4.44 -2.17 -1.81
C ARG A 174 -5.93 -2.43 -2.05
N GLY A 175 -6.30 -2.97 -3.19
CA GLY A 175 -7.69 -3.34 -3.49
C GLY A 175 -8.21 -4.38 -2.50
N GLU A 176 -7.41 -5.38 -2.13
CA GLU A 176 -7.76 -6.37 -1.11
C GLU A 176 -8.00 -5.70 0.25
N ALA A 177 -7.04 -4.90 0.74
CA ALA A 177 -7.16 -4.21 2.02
C ALA A 177 -8.37 -3.26 2.05
N LEU A 178 -8.62 -2.52 0.98
CA LEU A 178 -9.79 -1.62 0.89
C LEU A 178 -11.12 -2.38 0.91
N ARG A 179 -11.20 -3.54 0.23
CA ARG A 179 -12.42 -4.39 0.28
C ARG A 179 -12.66 -4.95 1.68
N MET A 180 -11.60 -5.35 2.39
CA MET A 180 -11.69 -5.79 3.79
C MET A 180 -12.17 -4.64 4.69
N MET A 181 -11.59 -3.46 4.56
CA MET A 181 -11.99 -2.27 5.33
C MET A 181 -13.43 -1.86 5.03
N ARG A 182 -13.86 -1.91 3.77
CA ARG A 182 -15.26 -1.66 3.38
C ARG A 182 -16.23 -2.56 4.15
N GLN A 183 -15.95 -3.87 4.27
CA GLN A 183 -16.80 -4.79 5.03
C GLN A 183 -16.90 -4.44 6.52
N ILE A 184 -15.84 -3.88 7.10
CA ILE A 184 -15.85 -3.39 8.48
C ILE A 184 -16.72 -2.13 8.58
N MET A 185 -16.54 -1.19 7.66
CA MET A 185 -17.32 0.04 7.62
C MET A 185 -18.82 -0.23 7.46
N GLU A 186 -19.21 -1.15 6.56
CA GLU A 186 -20.62 -1.56 6.36
C GLU A 186 -21.29 -2.10 7.64
N LYS A 187 -20.54 -2.68 8.55
CA LYS A 187 -21.06 -3.20 9.83
C LYS A 187 -21.16 -2.14 10.93
N LYS A 188 -20.42 -1.04 10.77
CA LYS A 188 -20.33 0.03 11.79
C LYS A 188 -21.16 1.27 11.43
N LEU A 189 -21.63 1.35 10.20
CA LEU A 189 -22.55 2.38 9.71
C LEU A 189 -24.01 1.96 9.94
#